data_b68f46a54b95f90b1abb05a76627b638
#
_entry.id   b68f46a54b95f90b1abb05a76627b638
#
_cell.length_a   1.000
_cell.length_b   1.000
_cell.length_c   1.000
_cell.angle_alpha   90.00
_cell.angle_beta   90.00
_cell.angle_gamma   90.00
#
_symmetry.space_group_name_H-M   'P 1'
#
loop_
_entity.id
_entity.type
_entity.pdbx_description
1 polymer ?
#
loop_
_entity_poly.entity_id
_entity_poly.type
_entity_poly.pdbx_seq_one_letter_code
_entity_poly.pdbx_strand_id
1 'polypeptide(L)'
;AAGRRPVVRPGPGAGAFVKPAVKPTRRVLRWGPLCFCDPVLLCGALYVLLYFDASGFLRLGLAAAFLHEWGHIAVYLLLRRRFPCMDVTMTGFCMRTRGEDFAPGETLLLAAAGPGMNALLAAVWAVRLSQCATIRGSAFLAANLLTGAFNLLPISPLDGAQMAQSLWAMHNAKNRNCISGRNRVQ
;
A
#
# COMPACT_ATOMS: atom_id res chain seq x y z
N ALA A 1 -13.15 27.84 41.84
CA ALA A 1 -13.53 28.00 40.43
C ALA A 1 -12.49 27.31 39.55
N ALA A 2 -12.74 26.06 39.15
CA ALA A 2 -11.84 25.29 38.29
C ALA A 2 -12.20 25.60 36.84
N GLY A 3 -11.31 26.29 36.12
CA GLY A 3 -11.43 26.60 34.73
C GLY A 3 -11.38 25.35 33.86
N ARG A 4 -12.48 24.99 33.23
CA ARG A 4 -12.54 23.95 32.20
C ARG A 4 -11.82 24.46 30.96
N ARG A 5 -10.72 23.80 30.56
CA ARG A 5 -10.08 24.03 29.26
C ARG A 5 -11.05 23.63 28.14
N PRO A 6 -11.19 24.45 27.08
CA PRO A 6 -12.04 24.08 25.95
C PRO A 6 -11.45 22.87 25.24
N VAL A 7 -12.27 21.83 25.07
CA VAL A 7 -11.97 20.67 24.23
C VAL A 7 -12.02 21.13 22.78
N VAL A 8 -10.85 21.27 22.17
CA VAL A 8 -10.73 21.52 20.74
C VAL A 8 -11.18 20.24 20.01
N ARG A 9 -12.39 20.30 19.43
CA ARG A 9 -12.85 19.23 18.54
C ARG A 9 -11.98 19.28 17.27
N PRO A 10 -11.38 18.14 16.84
CA PRO A 10 -10.69 18.11 15.55
C PRO A 10 -11.70 18.38 14.44
N GLY A 11 -11.35 19.32 13.56
CA GLY A 11 -12.18 19.72 12.43
C GLY A 11 -12.38 18.56 11.43
N PRO A 12 -13.48 18.54 10.65
CA PRO A 12 -13.75 17.52 9.64
C PRO A 12 -12.83 17.75 8.45
N GLY A 13 -11.67 17.03 8.42
CA GLY A 13 -10.71 17.23 7.33
C GLY A 13 -9.52 16.29 7.29
N ALA A 14 -9.31 15.48 8.30
CA ALA A 14 -8.35 14.36 8.22
C ALA A 14 -9.15 13.11 7.86
N GLY A 15 -9.42 12.92 6.57
CA GLY A 15 -9.91 11.65 6.07
C GLY A 15 -8.83 10.60 6.30
N ALA A 16 -8.83 9.99 7.49
CA ALA A 16 -8.11 8.76 7.71
C ALA A 16 -8.64 7.75 6.69
N PHE A 17 -7.84 7.42 5.69
CA PHE A 17 -8.17 6.36 4.74
C PHE A 17 -8.11 5.02 5.48
N VAL A 18 -9.18 4.73 6.20
CA VAL A 18 -9.44 3.39 6.72
C VAL A 18 -9.94 2.59 5.51
N LYS A 19 -9.07 1.76 4.91
CA LYS A 19 -9.55 0.67 4.05
C LYS A 19 -10.69 0.00 4.83
N PRO A 20 -11.89 -0.19 4.23
CA PRO A 20 -13.01 -0.78 4.95
C PRO A 20 -12.54 -2.08 5.58
N ALA A 21 -12.66 -2.17 6.89
CA ALA A 21 -12.31 -3.39 7.61
C ALA A 21 -13.20 -4.50 7.04
N VAL A 22 -12.61 -5.38 6.25
CA VAL A 22 -13.29 -6.59 5.79
C VAL A 22 -13.79 -7.29 7.04
N LYS A 23 -15.12 -7.42 7.19
CA LYS A 23 -15.72 -8.14 8.31
C LYS A 23 -15.07 -9.53 8.36
N PRO A 24 -14.50 -9.95 9.48
CA PRO A 24 -13.80 -11.22 9.55
C PRO A 24 -14.78 -12.34 9.23
N THR A 25 -14.66 -12.94 8.06
CA THR A 25 -15.34 -14.18 7.72
C THR A 25 -14.81 -15.30 8.62
N ARG A 26 -15.64 -16.22 8.98
CA ARG A 26 -15.67 -17.22 10.07
C ARG A 26 -14.38 -17.94 10.48
N ARG A 27 -13.23 -17.80 9.80
CA ARG A 27 -11.99 -18.49 10.17
C ARG A 27 -10.79 -17.54 10.03
N VAL A 28 -10.38 -16.95 11.16
CA VAL A 28 -9.20 -16.09 11.23
C VAL A 28 -8.10 -16.84 11.97
N LEU A 29 -7.03 -17.20 11.27
CA LEU A 29 -5.81 -17.70 11.87
C LEU A 29 -4.90 -16.51 12.15
N ARG A 30 -4.56 -16.28 13.42
CA ARG A 30 -3.61 -15.23 13.83
C ARG A 30 -2.25 -15.83 14.15
N TRP A 31 -1.23 -15.37 13.45
CA TRP A 31 0.15 -15.72 13.73
C TRP A 31 0.97 -14.44 13.92
N GLY A 32 1.08 -13.99 15.16
CA GLY A 32 1.75 -12.72 15.48
C GLY A 32 1.07 -11.50 14.83
N PRO A 33 1.79 -10.71 14.02
CA PRO A 33 1.23 -9.55 13.33
C PRO A 33 0.40 -9.91 12.08
N LEU A 34 0.40 -11.18 11.65
CA LEU A 34 -0.31 -11.67 10.46
C LEU A 34 -1.66 -12.25 10.85
N CYS A 35 -2.72 -11.81 10.16
CA CYS A 35 -4.06 -12.37 10.23
C CYS A 35 -4.42 -12.96 8.88
N PHE A 36 -4.65 -14.27 8.83
CA PHE A 36 -5.09 -14.96 7.62
C PHE A 36 -6.62 -15.08 7.64
N CYS A 37 -7.28 -14.46 6.68
CA CYS A 37 -8.71 -14.62 6.46
C CYS A 37 -8.91 -15.81 5.52
N ASP A 38 -9.61 -16.86 6.01
CA ASP A 38 -9.89 -18.10 5.29
C ASP A 38 -8.63 -18.81 4.71
N PRO A 39 -7.66 -19.20 5.57
CA PRO A 39 -6.36 -19.73 5.13
C PRO A 39 -6.48 -20.99 4.27
N VAL A 40 -7.49 -21.83 4.52
CA VAL A 40 -7.71 -23.06 3.75
C VAL A 40 -8.09 -22.74 2.31
N LEU A 41 -9.00 -21.78 2.13
CA LEU A 41 -9.46 -21.34 0.81
C LEU A 41 -8.32 -20.65 0.05
N LEU A 42 -7.53 -19.80 0.74
CA LEU A 42 -6.36 -19.14 0.18
C LEU A 42 -5.30 -20.16 -0.30
N CYS A 43 -4.94 -21.10 0.56
CA CYS A 43 -3.96 -22.14 0.21
C CYS A 43 -4.47 -23.04 -0.91
N GLY A 44 -5.76 -23.40 -0.88
CA GLY A 44 -6.37 -24.22 -1.94
C GLY A 44 -6.37 -23.51 -3.29
N ALA A 45 -6.78 -22.25 -3.33
CA ALA A 45 -6.77 -21.46 -4.56
C ALA A 45 -5.33 -21.27 -5.09
N LEU A 46 -4.39 -20.94 -4.20
CA LEU A 46 -2.99 -20.77 -4.57
C LEU A 46 -2.38 -22.09 -5.10
N TYR A 47 -2.71 -23.22 -4.47
CA TYR A 47 -2.28 -24.53 -4.92
C TYR A 47 -2.81 -24.84 -6.33
N VAL A 48 -4.11 -24.63 -6.57
CA VAL A 48 -4.73 -24.85 -7.89
C VAL A 48 -4.08 -23.97 -8.95
N LEU A 49 -3.93 -22.66 -8.67
CA LEU A 49 -3.29 -21.74 -9.59
C LEU A 49 -1.85 -22.12 -9.91
N LEU A 50 -1.06 -22.51 -8.93
CA LEU A 50 0.34 -22.93 -9.11
C LEU A 50 0.45 -24.30 -9.79
N TYR A 51 -0.51 -25.19 -9.59
CA TYR A 51 -0.55 -26.49 -10.24
C TYR A 51 -0.75 -26.37 -11.76
N PHE A 52 -1.63 -25.46 -12.20
CA PHE A 52 -1.88 -25.19 -13.61
C PHE A 52 -0.86 -24.26 -14.26
N ASP A 53 0.08 -23.69 -13.50
CA ASP A 53 1.12 -22.78 -14.03
C ASP A 53 2.28 -23.60 -14.65
N ALA A 54 2.02 -24.26 -15.77
CA ALA A 54 3.05 -24.99 -16.52
C ALA A 54 4.15 -24.07 -17.09
N SER A 55 3.82 -22.81 -17.39
CA SER A 55 4.77 -21.81 -17.94
C SER A 55 5.66 -21.16 -16.87
N GLY A 56 5.24 -21.15 -15.61
CA GLY A 56 5.88 -20.44 -14.53
C GLY A 56 5.63 -18.93 -14.52
N PHE A 57 4.83 -18.40 -15.44
CA PHE A 57 4.55 -16.95 -15.54
C PHE A 57 3.70 -16.44 -14.38
N LEU A 58 2.76 -17.24 -13.89
CA LEU A 58 1.97 -16.89 -12.71
C LEU A 58 2.86 -16.73 -11.47
N ARG A 59 3.84 -17.60 -11.30
CA ARG A 59 4.82 -17.51 -10.19
C ARG A 59 5.60 -16.20 -10.24
N LEU A 60 5.98 -15.74 -11.43
CA LEU A 60 6.66 -14.45 -11.63
C LEU A 60 5.76 -13.27 -11.31
N GLY A 61 4.48 -13.33 -11.69
CA GLY A 61 3.46 -12.33 -11.33
C GLY A 61 3.23 -12.27 -9.82
N LEU A 62 3.10 -13.42 -9.16
CA LEU A 62 2.97 -13.51 -7.69
C LEU A 62 4.22 -12.98 -6.99
N ALA A 63 5.42 -13.25 -7.51
CA ALA A 63 6.65 -12.71 -6.97
C ALA A 63 6.69 -11.17 -7.10
N ALA A 64 6.28 -10.62 -8.25
CA ALA A 64 6.21 -9.18 -8.45
C ALA A 64 5.20 -8.52 -7.48
N ALA A 65 4.02 -9.12 -7.28
CA ALA A 65 3.03 -8.66 -6.32
C ALA A 65 3.53 -8.74 -4.87
N PHE A 66 4.20 -9.82 -4.51
CA PHE A 66 4.79 -9.99 -3.19
C PHE A 66 5.86 -8.94 -2.90
N LEU A 67 6.75 -8.69 -3.85
CA LEU A 67 7.81 -7.68 -3.73
C LEU A 67 7.24 -6.25 -3.67
N HIS A 68 6.13 -5.99 -4.36
CA HIS A 68 5.37 -4.76 -4.23
C HIS A 68 4.92 -4.50 -2.78
N GLU A 69 4.31 -5.50 -2.13
CA GLU A 69 3.89 -5.41 -0.73
C GLU A 69 5.09 -5.22 0.23
N TRP A 70 6.23 -5.85 -0.09
CA TRP A 70 7.48 -5.62 0.65
C TRP A 70 7.93 -4.18 0.59
N GLY A 71 7.69 -3.46 -0.51
CA GLY A 71 7.94 -2.02 -0.62
C GLY A 71 7.19 -1.24 0.47
N HIS A 72 5.90 -1.50 0.63
CA HIS A 72 5.07 -0.86 1.67
C HIS A 72 5.56 -1.21 3.08
N ILE A 73 5.86 -2.50 3.34
CA ILE A 73 6.36 -2.97 4.64
C ILE A 73 7.69 -2.29 4.98
N ALA A 74 8.62 -2.20 4.03
CA ALA A 74 9.92 -1.58 4.25
C ALA A 74 9.79 -0.10 4.66
N VAL A 75 8.97 0.67 3.94
CA VAL A 75 8.73 2.08 4.27
C VAL A 75 8.00 2.22 5.60
N TYR A 76 7.01 1.37 5.89
CA TYR A 76 6.34 1.38 7.18
C TYR A 76 7.31 1.11 8.34
N LEU A 77 8.21 0.12 8.20
CA LEU A 77 9.25 -0.20 9.17
C LEU A 77 10.22 0.98 9.40
N LEU A 78 10.58 1.69 8.33
CA LEU A 78 11.43 2.88 8.42
C LEU A 78 10.73 4.02 9.18
N LEU A 79 9.43 4.24 8.92
CA LEU A 79 8.65 5.31 9.54
C LEU A 79 8.30 5.01 11.01
N ARG A 80 7.91 3.79 11.33
CA ARG A 80 7.34 3.42 12.63
C ARG A 80 8.22 2.50 13.48
N ARG A 81 9.29 1.93 12.92
CA ARG A 81 10.19 0.97 13.57
C ARG A 81 9.46 -0.23 14.23
N ARG A 82 8.30 -0.59 13.68
CA ARG A 82 7.45 -1.71 14.13
C ARG A 82 6.90 -2.44 12.93
N PHE A 83 6.64 -3.74 13.08
CA PHE A 83 5.95 -4.51 12.03
C PHE A 83 4.48 -4.11 11.95
N PRO A 84 3.95 -3.86 10.73
CA PRO A 84 2.53 -3.60 10.55
C PRO A 84 1.70 -4.84 10.87
N CYS A 85 0.47 -4.65 11.36
CA CYS A 85 -0.51 -5.73 11.36
C CYS A 85 -1.06 -5.90 9.95
N MET A 86 -0.95 -7.11 9.40
CA MET A 86 -1.36 -7.42 8.04
C MET A 86 -2.50 -8.44 8.04
N ASP A 87 -3.54 -8.15 7.26
CA ASP A 87 -4.58 -9.10 6.93
C ASP A 87 -4.28 -9.70 5.55
N VAL A 88 -4.09 -11.00 5.50
CA VAL A 88 -3.92 -11.74 4.25
C VAL A 88 -5.29 -12.22 3.80
N THR A 89 -5.76 -11.70 2.67
CA THR A 89 -7.06 -12.01 2.08
C THR A 89 -6.88 -12.60 0.68
N MET A 90 -7.96 -13.16 0.11
CA MET A 90 -7.97 -13.64 -1.27
C MET A 90 -7.68 -12.53 -2.30
N THR A 91 -7.95 -11.28 -1.95
CA THR A 91 -7.72 -10.12 -2.82
C THR A 91 -6.34 -9.50 -2.65
N GLY A 92 -5.49 -10.04 -1.78
CA GLY A 92 -4.15 -9.56 -1.49
C GLY A 92 -3.92 -9.25 -0.01
N PHE A 93 -2.85 -8.52 0.23
CA PHE A 93 -2.45 -8.09 1.57
C PHE A 93 -3.13 -6.76 1.91
N CYS A 94 -3.70 -6.67 3.10
CA CYS A 94 -4.28 -5.43 3.62
C CYS A 94 -3.55 -5.03 4.90
N MET A 95 -2.78 -3.94 4.83
CA MET A 95 -2.10 -3.40 6.01
C MET A 95 -3.11 -2.69 6.91
N ARG A 96 -3.21 -3.13 8.18
CA ARG A 96 -3.97 -2.42 9.22
C ARG A 96 -3.09 -1.40 9.90
N THR A 97 -3.36 -0.16 9.65
CA THR A 97 -2.77 0.97 10.37
C THR A 97 -3.55 1.27 11.66
N ARG A 98 -3.66 0.37 12.58
CA ARG A 98 -4.31 0.41 13.92
C ARG A 98 -4.59 1.84 14.47
N GLY A 99 -5.39 2.68 13.77
CA GLY A 99 -5.72 4.03 14.23
C GLY A 99 -4.50 4.97 14.35
N GLU A 100 -3.39 4.64 13.72
CA GLU A 100 -2.24 5.55 13.63
C GLU A 100 -2.57 6.64 12.60
N ASP A 101 -2.50 7.89 13.04
CA ASP A 101 -2.64 9.03 12.16
C ASP A 101 -1.33 9.25 11.40
N PHE A 102 -1.37 9.10 10.09
CA PHE A 102 -0.26 9.43 9.20
C PHE A 102 -0.41 10.86 8.69
N ALA A 103 0.66 11.61 8.69
CA ALA A 103 0.70 12.87 7.98
C ALA A 103 0.49 12.62 6.46
N PRO A 104 -0.12 13.56 5.72
CA PRO A 104 -0.36 13.36 4.29
C PRO A 104 0.90 13.01 3.49
N GLY A 105 2.07 13.56 3.89
CA GLY A 105 3.36 13.20 3.29
C GLY A 105 3.81 11.78 3.60
N GLU A 106 3.58 11.29 4.82
CA GLU A 106 3.89 9.90 5.20
C GLU A 106 2.99 8.92 4.45
N THR A 107 1.68 9.26 4.31
CA THR A 107 0.73 8.46 3.53
C THR A 107 1.12 8.40 2.06
N LEU A 108 1.56 9.52 1.47
CA LEU A 108 2.06 9.56 0.11
C LEU A 108 3.29 8.67 -0.07
N LEU A 109 4.26 8.77 0.84
CA LEU A 109 5.48 7.97 0.80
C LEU A 109 5.17 6.47 0.95
N LEU A 110 4.26 6.13 1.87
CA LEU A 110 3.83 4.75 2.07
C LEU A 110 3.12 4.20 0.83
N ALA A 111 2.18 4.96 0.24
CA ALA A 111 1.46 4.54 -0.97
C ALA A 111 2.38 4.43 -2.19
N ALA A 112 3.39 5.30 -2.33
CA ALA A 112 4.35 5.25 -3.43
C ALA A 112 5.38 4.11 -3.31
N ALA A 113 5.52 3.50 -2.13
CA ALA A 113 6.57 2.51 -1.85
C ALA A 113 6.40 1.22 -2.65
N GLY A 114 5.18 0.71 -2.81
CA GLY A 114 4.88 -0.47 -3.60
C GLY A 114 5.19 -0.28 -5.08
N PRO A 115 4.54 0.70 -5.75
CA PRO A 115 4.88 1.03 -7.15
C PRO A 115 6.35 1.38 -7.34
N GLY A 116 6.98 2.06 -6.37
CA GLY A 116 8.40 2.37 -6.39
C GLY A 116 9.30 1.13 -6.37
N MET A 117 8.95 0.12 -5.57
CA MET A 117 9.64 -1.18 -5.56
C MET A 117 9.54 -1.86 -6.93
N ASN A 118 8.35 -1.89 -7.54
CA ASN A 118 8.17 -2.48 -8.87
C ASN A 118 8.96 -1.72 -9.94
N ALA A 119 8.98 -0.39 -9.88
CA ALA A 119 9.77 0.43 -10.81
C ALA A 119 11.28 0.15 -10.66
N LEU A 120 11.78 0.03 -9.43
CA LEU A 120 13.17 -0.32 -9.15
C LEU A 120 13.53 -1.70 -9.72
N LEU A 121 12.68 -2.71 -9.47
CA LEU A 121 12.87 -4.07 -9.98
C LEU A 121 12.81 -4.10 -11.51
N ALA A 122 11.88 -3.36 -12.11
CA ALA A 122 11.79 -3.24 -13.56
C ALA A 122 13.07 -2.62 -14.15
N ALA A 123 13.61 -1.56 -13.56
CA ALA A 123 14.84 -0.93 -13.99
C ALA A 123 16.05 -1.89 -13.91
N VAL A 124 16.20 -2.58 -12.77
CA VAL A 124 17.26 -3.57 -12.57
C VAL A 124 17.16 -4.69 -13.62
N TRP A 125 15.95 -5.20 -13.86
CA TRP A 125 15.75 -6.29 -14.84
C TRP A 125 15.94 -5.83 -16.28
N ALA A 126 15.55 -4.59 -16.61
CA ALA A 126 15.82 -4.02 -17.94
C ALA A 126 17.33 -3.98 -18.24
N VAL A 127 18.15 -3.55 -17.27
CA VAL A 127 19.62 -3.57 -17.38
C VAL A 127 20.15 -5.00 -17.51
N ARG A 128 19.61 -5.96 -16.75
CA ARG A 128 20.02 -7.37 -16.86
C ARG A 128 19.69 -7.95 -18.24
N LEU A 129 18.53 -7.63 -18.77
CA LEU A 129 18.06 -8.12 -20.07
C LEU A 129 18.84 -7.53 -21.25
N SER A 130 19.42 -6.32 -21.12
CA SER A 130 20.31 -5.75 -22.12
C SER A 130 21.63 -6.53 -22.25
N GLN A 131 22.03 -7.24 -21.19
CA GLN A 131 23.24 -8.07 -21.17
C GLN A 131 22.94 -9.52 -21.54
N CYS A 132 21.82 -10.07 -21.06
CA CYS A 132 21.41 -11.44 -21.32
C CYS A 132 19.89 -11.53 -21.38
N ALA A 133 19.34 -11.60 -22.58
CA ALA A 133 17.90 -11.71 -22.81
C ALA A 133 17.40 -13.13 -22.48
N THR A 134 16.43 -13.21 -21.57
CA THR A 134 15.77 -14.47 -21.19
C THR A 134 14.26 -14.29 -21.16
N ILE A 135 13.50 -15.30 -21.61
CA ILE A 135 12.03 -15.24 -21.62
C ILE A 135 11.48 -15.02 -20.20
N ARG A 136 12.01 -15.71 -19.20
CA ARG A 136 11.57 -15.52 -17.80
C ARG A 136 11.92 -14.13 -17.25
N GLY A 137 13.07 -13.58 -17.65
CA GLY A 137 13.46 -12.22 -17.27
C GLY A 137 12.53 -11.18 -17.88
N SER A 138 12.19 -11.32 -19.17
CA SER A 138 11.22 -10.44 -19.85
C SER A 138 9.83 -10.54 -19.21
N ALA A 139 9.39 -11.74 -18.85
CA ALA A 139 8.12 -11.94 -18.17
C ALA A 139 8.12 -11.29 -16.77
N PHE A 140 9.22 -11.39 -16.01
CA PHE A 140 9.32 -10.75 -14.70
C PHE A 140 9.37 -9.23 -14.80
N LEU A 141 10.07 -8.67 -15.82
CA LEU A 141 10.04 -7.24 -16.12
C LEU A 141 8.61 -6.78 -16.43
N ALA A 142 7.92 -7.49 -17.33
CA ALA A 142 6.53 -7.17 -17.69
C ALA A 142 5.60 -7.26 -16.47
N ALA A 143 5.75 -8.28 -15.63
CA ALA A 143 4.96 -8.44 -14.41
C ALA A 143 5.13 -7.25 -13.46
N ASN A 144 6.37 -6.78 -13.22
CA ASN A 144 6.63 -5.61 -12.39
C ASN A 144 6.05 -4.33 -12.98
N LEU A 145 6.21 -4.10 -14.30
CA LEU A 145 5.65 -2.93 -14.98
C LEU A 145 4.11 -2.93 -14.89
N LEU A 146 3.47 -4.06 -15.17
CA LEU A 146 2.01 -4.19 -15.12
C LEU A 146 1.49 -4.02 -13.69
N THR A 147 2.11 -4.67 -12.70
CA THR A 147 1.70 -4.55 -11.30
C THR A 147 1.85 -3.11 -10.82
N GLY A 148 2.98 -2.46 -11.10
CA GLY A 148 3.21 -1.06 -10.73
C GLY A 148 2.24 -0.11 -11.41
N ALA A 149 2.03 -0.24 -12.72
CA ALA A 149 1.10 0.60 -13.49
C ALA A 149 -0.35 0.43 -13.02
N PHE A 150 -0.78 -0.81 -12.76
CA PHE A 150 -2.11 -1.10 -12.26
C PHE A 150 -2.36 -0.45 -10.89
N ASN A 151 -1.39 -0.57 -9.96
CA ASN A 151 -1.50 0.02 -8.63
C ASN A 151 -1.43 1.55 -8.63
N LEU A 152 -0.90 2.18 -9.68
CA LEU A 152 -0.90 3.65 -9.85
C LEU A 152 -2.24 4.21 -10.33
N LEU A 153 -3.20 3.38 -10.73
CA LEU A 153 -4.53 3.86 -11.13
C LEU A 153 -5.22 4.58 -9.95
N PRO A 154 -5.86 5.74 -10.20
CA PRO A 154 -6.54 6.52 -9.16
C PRO A 154 -7.90 5.92 -8.76
N ILE A 155 -7.97 4.61 -8.57
CA ILE A 155 -9.18 3.84 -8.26
C ILE A 155 -9.00 3.19 -6.88
N SER A 156 -9.91 3.47 -5.94
CA SER A 156 -9.91 2.76 -4.65
C SER A 156 -10.22 1.27 -4.85
N PRO A 157 -9.46 0.35 -4.22
CA PRO A 157 -8.52 0.51 -3.10
C PRO A 157 -7.03 0.58 -3.47
N LEU A 158 -6.65 0.95 -4.70
CA LEU A 158 -5.27 0.95 -5.20
C LEU A 158 -4.44 2.11 -4.61
N ASP A 159 -3.11 1.98 -4.69
CA ASP A 159 -2.18 2.96 -4.12
C ASP A 159 -2.24 4.32 -4.81
N GLY A 160 -2.52 4.35 -6.12
CA GLY A 160 -2.70 5.57 -6.89
C GLY A 160 -3.82 6.46 -6.34
N ALA A 161 -4.92 5.87 -5.84
CA ALA A 161 -5.98 6.62 -5.18
C ALA A 161 -5.51 7.24 -3.86
N GLN A 162 -4.71 6.51 -3.07
CA GLN A 162 -4.13 7.01 -1.82
C GLN A 162 -3.13 8.13 -2.07
N MET A 163 -2.29 8.00 -3.12
CA MET A 163 -1.37 9.03 -3.56
C MET A 163 -2.11 10.30 -3.98
N ALA A 164 -3.13 10.19 -4.82
CA ALA A 164 -3.94 11.31 -5.28
C ALA A 164 -4.62 12.05 -4.12
N GLN A 165 -5.20 11.32 -3.15
CA GLN A 165 -5.83 11.89 -1.96
C GLN A 165 -4.82 12.61 -1.08
N SER A 166 -3.63 12.03 -0.88
CA SER A 166 -2.57 12.64 -0.07
C SER A 166 -2.04 13.93 -0.70
N LEU A 167 -1.83 13.94 -2.02
CA LEU A 167 -1.41 15.13 -2.75
C LEU A 167 -2.46 16.23 -2.66
N TRP A 168 -3.75 15.89 -2.82
CA TRP A 168 -4.84 16.85 -2.69
C TRP A 168 -4.95 17.42 -1.28
N ALA A 169 -4.79 16.58 -0.23
CA ALA A 169 -4.77 17.02 1.15
C ALA A 169 -3.61 17.98 1.45
N MET A 170 -2.41 17.70 0.93
CA MET A 170 -1.23 18.57 1.06
C MET A 170 -1.44 19.92 0.35
N HIS A 171 -2.02 19.90 -0.86
CA HIS A 171 -2.31 21.12 -1.62
C HIS A 171 -3.30 22.02 -0.86
N ASN A 172 -4.39 21.45 -0.34
CA ASN A 172 -5.40 22.21 0.40
C ASN A 172 -4.89 22.74 1.75
N ALA A 173 -4.00 22.02 2.43
CA ALA A 173 -3.36 22.48 3.65
C ALA A 173 -2.48 23.72 3.38
N LYS A 174 -1.71 23.71 2.29
CA LYS A 174 -0.90 24.84 1.86
C LYS A 174 -1.74 26.09 1.57
N ASN A 175 -2.85 25.92 0.86
CA ASN A 175 -3.75 27.04 0.53
C ASN A 175 -4.40 27.65 1.77
N ARG A 176 -4.80 26.84 2.76
CA ARG A 176 -5.36 27.35 4.03
C ARG A 176 -4.35 28.19 4.82
N ASN A 177 -3.09 27.77 4.85
CA ASN A 177 -2.04 28.52 5.54
C ASN A 177 -1.74 29.86 4.85
N CYS A 178 -1.82 29.95 3.53
CA CYS A 178 -1.66 31.19 2.79
C CYS A 178 -2.79 32.20 3.09
N ILE A 179 -4.03 31.74 3.22
CA ILE A 179 -5.19 32.58 3.53
C ILE A 179 -5.13 33.11 4.99
N SER A 180 -4.77 32.22 5.94
CA SER A 180 -4.64 32.59 7.36
C SER A 180 -3.48 33.55 7.62
N GLY A 181 -2.38 33.46 6.86
CA GLY A 181 -1.26 34.40 6.94
C GLY A 181 -1.60 35.80 6.45
N ARG A 182 -2.46 35.93 5.44
CA ARG A 182 -2.90 37.22 4.87
C ARG A 182 -3.81 38.03 5.83
N ASN A 183 -4.60 37.32 6.65
CA ASN A 183 -5.50 37.96 7.62
C ASN A 183 -4.82 38.41 8.93
N ARG A 184 -3.50 38.12 9.11
CA ARG A 184 -2.73 38.59 10.28
C ARG A 184 -1.94 39.88 10.01
N VAL A 185 -1.97 40.41 8.79
CA VAL A 185 -1.18 41.56 8.37
C VAL A 185 -2.07 42.80 8.17
N GLN A 186 -3.38 42.71 8.48
CA GLN A 186 -4.33 43.82 8.59
C GLN A 186 -4.67 44.03 10.08
#